data_c447c292a617f12bbd4645cacea6ede3
#
_entry.id   c447c292a617f12bbd4645cacea6ede3
#
_cell.length_a   1.000
_cell.length_b   1.000
_cell.length_c   1.000
_cell.angle_alpha   90.00
_cell.angle_beta   90.00
_cell.angle_gamma   90.00
#
_symmetry.space_group_name_H-M   'P 1'
#
loop_
_entity.id
_entity.type
_entity.pdbx_description
1 polymer ?
#
loop_
_entity_poly.entity_id
_entity_poly.type
_entity_poly.pdbx_seq_one_letter_code
_entity_poly.pdbx_strand_id
1 'polypeptide(L)'
;MRVYPYPMHTLAPDATIESTDEGSKLVGDLAEAVNKFGSDYRFAPTVSCGPYSFISFENKQVKLVKNDNFAGTWDKKTPSIETIIVKTVNATLDVDMLVNGEVDIVQGVVEGDKIEKAKAAENVQESTYARNGFGNVPMHTDFGATKEKEVRHAIAYILDKDDLINNILGGYGTTVNSDYATAYWTYQVKKAELDSKLINYAFSIDKANAELDNSSYKFEADGVTPFDVTKAGEGYYRHNAAGEELVITHLGTNDNPVTDTIELQLKQNAPKVGIHFNIERTDFAGLLDAYYYGATKPEGERKYNTFNMASNFDDAPDPYYSSYACDFAGTPSNATNTCDPELDEIIQRLRHTPSEDTETFADIWVEYQVKWNDIMPMVPIYANQYYDFADADLNGFNTTPFASWAQIICDMSWK
;
A
#
# COMPACT_ATOMS: atom_id res chain seq x y z
N MET A 1 -15.80 10.97 -3.60
CA MET A 1 -14.99 12.11 -4.11
C MET A 1 -14.57 12.97 -2.93
N ARG A 2 -13.27 13.10 -2.67
CA ARG A 2 -12.74 14.02 -1.65
C ARG A 2 -12.52 15.38 -2.31
N VAL A 3 -13.11 16.42 -1.75
CA VAL A 3 -12.90 17.81 -2.22
C VAL A 3 -12.05 18.52 -1.18
N TYR A 4 -10.83 18.88 -1.56
CA TYR A 4 -9.93 19.64 -0.70
C TYR A 4 -10.09 21.14 -0.99
N PRO A 5 -10.20 21.99 0.04
CA PRO A 5 -10.18 23.43 -0.16
C PRO A 5 -8.76 23.88 -0.53
N TYR A 6 -8.61 24.46 -1.71
CA TYR A 6 -7.35 25.05 -2.16
C TYR A 6 -7.38 26.58 -2.01
N PRO A 7 -6.29 27.23 -1.62
CA PRO A 7 -6.23 28.68 -1.49
C PRO A 7 -6.11 29.36 -2.87
N MET A 8 -7.20 29.37 -3.63
CA MET A 8 -7.22 29.89 -5.01
C MET A 8 -6.76 31.34 -5.12
N HIS A 9 -7.01 32.19 -4.11
CA HIS A 9 -6.49 33.54 -4.03
C HIS A 9 -4.95 33.65 -4.06
N THR A 10 -4.27 32.54 -3.69
CA THR A 10 -2.80 32.46 -3.73
C THR A 10 -2.29 31.74 -4.98
N LEU A 11 -2.99 30.65 -5.37
CA LEU A 11 -2.56 29.79 -6.48
C LEU A 11 -2.95 30.37 -7.86
N ALA A 12 -4.15 30.92 -7.95
CA ALA A 12 -4.71 31.50 -9.18
C ALA A 12 -5.45 32.80 -8.84
N PRO A 13 -4.75 33.90 -8.47
CA PRO A 13 -5.37 35.13 -8.01
C PRO A 13 -6.27 35.79 -9.06
N ASP A 14 -6.02 35.55 -10.34
CA ASP A 14 -6.77 36.12 -11.45
C ASP A 14 -7.94 35.20 -11.90
N ALA A 15 -8.11 34.05 -11.28
CA ALA A 15 -9.23 33.16 -11.59
C ALA A 15 -10.53 33.71 -11.00
N THR A 16 -11.60 33.59 -11.78
CA THR A 16 -12.95 34.03 -11.41
C THR A 16 -13.95 32.88 -11.47
N ILE A 17 -15.04 33.00 -10.72
CA ILE A 17 -16.16 32.05 -10.79
C ILE A 17 -17.24 32.67 -11.67
N GLU A 18 -17.53 32.02 -12.79
CA GLU A 18 -18.69 32.33 -13.61
C GLU A 18 -19.83 31.39 -13.27
N SER A 19 -20.97 31.97 -12.88
CA SER A 19 -22.16 31.19 -12.50
C SER A 19 -23.27 31.43 -13.53
N THR A 20 -23.94 30.34 -13.92
CA THR A 20 -25.11 30.31 -14.80
C THR A 20 -26.21 29.49 -14.17
N ASP A 21 -27.39 29.45 -14.78
CA ASP A 21 -28.50 28.58 -14.34
C ASP A 21 -28.14 27.07 -14.43
N GLU A 22 -27.14 26.73 -15.23
CA GLU A 22 -26.64 25.34 -15.42
C GLU A 22 -25.54 24.96 -14.41
N GLY A 23 -25.02 25.92 -13.63
CA GLY A 23 -23.98 25.69 -12.61
C GLY A 23 -22.89 26.77 -12.63
N SER A 24 -21.83 26.51 -11.85
CA SER A 24 -20.69 27.41 -11.73
C SER A 24 -19.42 26.74 -12.24
N LYS A 25 -18.58 27.50 -12.97
CA LYS A 25 -17.26 27.08 -13.44
C LYS A 25 -16.19 28.06 -12.99
N LEU A 26 -15.00 27.55 -12.74
CA LEU A 26 -13.81 28.35 -12.49
C LEU A 26 -13.17 28.72 -13.86
N VAL A 27 -12.88 30.00 -14.05
CA VAL A 27 -12.27 30.54 -15.26
C VAL A 27 -10.96 31.22 -14.90
N GLY A 28 -9.90 30.87 -15.60
CA GLY A 28 -8.54 31.37 -15.40
C GLY A 28 -7.49 30.36 -15.83
N ASP A 29 -6.21 30.66 -15.61
CA ASP A 29 -5.13 29.73 -15.91
C ASP A 29 -4.99 28.66 -14.79
N LEU A 30 -5.81 27.62 -14.90
CA LEU A 30 -5.81 26.52 -13.93
C LEU A 30 -4.59 25.63 -14.09
N ALA A 31 -3.96 25.56 -15.27
CA ALA A 31 -2.75 24.80 -15.49
C ALA A 31 -1.57 25.44 -14.74
N GLU A 32 -1.46 26.77 -14.77
CA GLU A 32 -0.47 27.50 -13.96
C GLU A 32 -0.70 27.28 -12.47
N ALA A 33 -1.95 27.34 -11.99
CA ALA A 33 -2.29 27.09 -10.60
C ALA A 33 -1.87 25.68 -10.13
N VAL A 34 -2.12 24.64 -10.94
CA VAL A 34 -1.72 23.26 -10.64
C VAL A 34 -0.19 23.12 -10.62
N ASN A 35 0.50 23.71 -11.60
CA ASN A 35 1.96 23.70 -11.65
C ASN A 35 2.57 24.41 -10.44
N LYS A 36 2.08 25.59 -10.09
CA LYS A 36 2.53 26.36 -8.92
C LYS A 36 2.30 25.61 -7.60
N PHE A 37 1.16 24.90 -7.47
CA PHE A 37 0.92 24.01 -6.33
C PHE A 37 1.95 22.88 -6.28
N GLY A 38 2.22 22.22 -7.40
CA GLY A 38 3.15 21.10 -7.48
C GLY A 38 4.62 21.48 -7.28
N SER A 39 5.06 22.65 -7.81
CA SER A 39 6.46 23.08 -7.77
C SER A 39 6.84 23.82 -6.50
N ASP A 40 6.00 24.71 -6.00
CA ASP A 40 6.39 25.68 -4.99
C ASP A 40 5.56 25.58 -3.70
N TYR A 41 4.23 25.74 -3.87
CA TYR A 41 3.35 25.91 -2.73
C TYR A 41 3.29 24.72 -1.77
N ARG A 42 3.28 23.49 -2.29
CA ARG A 42 3.20 22.28 -1.45
C ARG A 42 4.45 22.08 -0.58
N PHE A 43 5.60 22.67 -0.95
CA PHE A 43 6.85 22.58 -0.18
C PHE A 43 7.03 23.73 0.81
N ALA A 44 6.33 24.84 0.61
CA ALA A 44 6.35 26.01 1.49
C ALA A 44 4.96 26.67 1.54
N PRO A 45 3.93 26.01 2.10
CA PRO A 45 2.57 26.52 2.13
C PRO A 45 2.50 27.76 3.02
N THR A 46 1.92 28.85 2.49
CA THR A 46 1.79 30.14 3.19
C THR A 46 0.40 30.34 3.80
N VAL A 47 -0.58 29.52 3.43
CA VAL A 47 -1.97 29.57 3.90
C VAL A 47 -2.33 28.23 4.54
N SER A 48 -2.90 28.26 5.73
CA SER A 48 -3.39 27.09 6.44
C SER A 48 -4.76 27.35 7.03
N CYS A 49 -5.67 26.40 6.88
CA CYS A 49 -6.95 26.39 7.60
C CYS A 49 -6.96 25.39 8.77
N GLY A 50 -5.86 24.68 8.98
CA GLY A 50 -5.69 23.69 10.04
C GLY A 50 -5.19 24.31 11.36
N PRO A 51 -4.99 23.47 12.40
CA PRO A 51 -4.55 23.90 13.72
C PRO A 51 -3.12 24.43 13.78
N TYR A 52 -2.32 24.17 12.75
CA TYR A 52 -0.92 24.61 12.66
C TYR A 52 -0.62 25.27 11.33
N SER A 53 0.35 26.21 11.36
CA SER A 53 0.90 26.88 10.20
C SER A 53 2.35 26.45 9.98
N PHE A 54 2.74 26.29 8.71
CA PHE A 54 4.11 25.98 8.32
C PHE A 54 5.02 27.18 8.53
N ILE A 55 6.21 26.93 9.08
CA ILE A 55 7.24 27.96 9.29
C ILE A 55 8.46 27.71 8.42
N SER A 56 9.05 26.51 8.46
CA SER A 56 10.25 26.20 7.69
C SER A 56 10.40 24.70 7.43
N PHE A 57 11.20 24.40 6.39
CA PHE A 57 11.76 23.07 6.15
C PHE A 57 13.27 23.21 6.01
N GLU A 58 14.00 22.83 7.03
CA GLU A 58 15.45 22.94 7.10
C GLU A 58 16.04 21.68 7.74
N ASN A 59 17.20 21.25 7.27
CA ASN A 59 17.93 20.10 7.85
C ASN A 59 17.07 18.83 7.99
N LYS A 60 16.20 18.54 7.00
CA LYS A 60 15.24 17.43 7.03
C LYS A 60 14.23 17.51 8.19
N GLN A 61 13.92 18.71 8.66
CA GLN A 61 12.92 18.97 9.70
C GLN A 61 11.89 19.98 9.19
N VAL A 62 10.61 19.66 9.41
CA VAL A 62 9.52 20.63 9.24
C VAL A 62 9.19 21.23 10.59
N LYS A 63 9.15 22.56 10.65
CA LYS A 63 8.67 23.29 11.81
C LYS A 63 7.27 23.84 11.56
N LEU A 64 6.35 23.50 12.44
CA LEU A 64 4.97 24.01 12.46
C LEU A 64 4.74 24.76 13.77
N VAL A 65 3.93 25.83 13.73
CA VAL A 65 3.49 26.55 14.93
C VAL A 65 1.98 26.64 14.97
N LYS A 66 1.44 26.72 16.15
CA LYS A 66 0.02 26.89 16.40
C LYS A 66 -0.57 28.03 15.57
N ASN A 67 -1.71 27.77 14.95
CA ASN A 67 -2.43 28.75 14.16
C ASN A 67 -3.50 29.43 15.02
N ASP A 68 -3.23 30.67 15.45
CA ASP A 68 -4.16 31.43 16.29
C ASP A 68 -5.48 31.77 15.61
N ASN A 69 -5.57 31.66 14.28
CA ASN A 69 -6.80 31.86 13.52
C ASN A 69 -7.63 30.57 13.35
N PHE A 70 -7.17 29.46 13.88
CA PHE A 70 -7.90 28.20 13.78
C PHE A 70 -9.17 28.25 14.65
N ALA A 71 -10.33 28.11 14.00
CA ALA A 71 -11.63 28.23 14.66
C ALA A 71 -12.01 27.03 15.57
N GLY A 72 -11.13 26.04 15.66
CA GLY A 72 -11.36 24.78 16.38
C GLY A 72 -11.86 23.65 15.48
N THR A 73 -11.79 22.46 16.02
CA THR A 73 -12.37 21.24 15.43
C THR A 73 -13.91 21.33 15.41
N TRP A 74 -14.58 20.28 14.93
CA TRP A 74 -16.05 20.22 14.95
C TRP A 74 -16.64 20.38 16.37
N ASP A 75 -15.91 19.94 17.42
CA ASP A 75 -16.26 20.08 18.84
C ASP A 75 -15.56 21.29 19.51
N LYS A 76 -15.04 22.23 18.70
CA LYS A 76 -14.41 23.50 19.10
C LYS A 76 -13.11 23.40 19.88
N LYS A 77 -12.42 22.27 19.83
CA LYS A 77 -11.10 22.13 20.43
C LYS A 77 -10.04 22.84 19.57
N THR A 78 -9.10 23.48 20.24
CA THR A 78 -7.92 24.11 19.64
C THR A 78 -6.65 23.47 20.19
N PRO A 79 -5.54 23.48 19.45
CA PRO A 79 -4.30 22.84 19.91
C PRO A 79 -3.74 23.53 21.17
N SER A 80 -3.23 22.74 22.11
CA SER A 80 -2.51 23.21 23.30
C SER A 80 -0.99 23.25 23.10
N ILE A 81 -0.45 22.44 22.18
CA ILE A 81 0.98 22.37 21.90
C ILE A 81 1.35 23.52 20.96
N GLU A 82 2.34 24.34 21.35
CA GLU A 82 2.71 25.55 20.61
C GLU A 82 3.50 25.28 19.33
N THR A 83 4.39 24.27 19.35
CA THR A 83 5.29 23.98 18.23
C THR A 83 5.38 22.48 18.00
N ILE A 84 5.35 22.09 16.72
CA ILE A 84 5.61 20.73 16.27
C ILE A 84 6.84 20.73 15.38
N ILE A 85 7.76 19.80 15.61
CA ILE A 85 8.92 19.55 14.76
C ILE A 85 8.82 18.12 14.24
N VAL A 86 8.61 17.96 12.94
CA VAL A 86 8.62 16.65 12.27
C VAL A 86 10.01 16.42 11.71
N LYS A 87 10.70 15.38 12.20
CA LYS A 87 12.06 15.01 11.78
C LYS A 87 12.05 13.77 10.92
N THR A 88 12.88 13.75 9.88
CA THR A 88 13.28 12.48 9.24
C THR A 88 14.36 11.83 10.09
N VAL A 89 14.11 10.61 10.57
CA VAL A 89 15.05 9.82 11.36
C VAL A 89 15.38 8.50 10.64
N ASN A 90 16.51 7.88 11.02
CA ASN A 90 16.79 6.53 10.58
C ASN A 90 15.83 5.55 11.28
N ALA A 91 15.12 4.75 10.51
CA ALA A 91 14.16 3.77 11.02
C ALA A 91 14.75 2.75 12.01
N THR A 92 16.06 2.52 12.01
CA THR A 92 16.72 1.65 13.00
C THR A 92 16.93 2.30 14.36
N LEU A 93 16.78 3.62 14.49
CA LEU A 93 17.07 4.41 15.69
C LEU A 93 15.84 5.11 16.27
N ASP A 94 14.70 5.07 15.60
CA ASP A 94 13.51 5.83 15.94
C ASP A 94 13.00 5.58 17.36
N VAL A 95 12.85 4.31 17.75
CA VAL A 95 12.41 3.91 19.10
C VAL A 95 13.49 4.24 20.14
N ASP A 96 14.79 4.13 19.82
CA ASP A 96 15.86 4.54 20.72
C ASP A 96 15.80 6.03 21.02
N MET A 97 15.53 6.85 20.01
CA MET A 97 15.38 8.30 20.18
C MET A 97 14.19 8.65 21.09
N LEU A 98 13.07 7.91 20.97
CA LEU A 98 11.91 8.09 21.86
C LEU A 98 12.26 7.72 23.31
N VAL A 99 12.83 6.54 23.54
CA VAL A 99 13.22 6.08 24.88
C VAL A 99 14.23 7.03 25.55
N ASN A 100 15.11 7.66 24.74
CA ASN A 100 16.08 8.64 25.21
C ASN A 100 15.51 10.07 25.35
N GLY A 101 14.25 10.32 24.98
CA GLY A 101 13.61 11.64 25.03
C GLY A 101 14.11 12.62 23.94
N GLU A 102 14.64 12.13 22.84
CA GLU A 102 15.08 12.94 21.69
C GLU A 102 13.95 13.25 20.71
N VAL A 103 12.87 12.46 20.76
CA VAL A 103 11.59 12.65 20.08
C VAL A 103 10.45 12.27 21.00
N ASP A 104 9.28 12.83 20.77
CA ASP A 104 8.11 12.66 21.64
C ASP A 104 7.10 11.65 21.09
N ILE A 105 7.13 11.38 19.80
CA ILE A 105 6.24 10.42 19.11
C ILE A 105 7.03 9.67 18.04
N VAL A 106 6.81 8.36 17.99
CA VAL A 106 7.21 7.48 16.87
C VAL A 106 5.96 6.73 16.39
N GLN A 107 5.67 6.83 15.10
CA GLN A 107 4.44 6.28 14.51
C GLN A 107 4.73 5.08 13.61
N GLY A 108 3.82 4.08 13.66
CA GLY A 108 3.79 2.99 12.68
C GLY A 108 4.89 1.96 12.84
N VAL A 109 5.35 1.72 14.06
CA VAL A 109 6.35 0.66 14.36
C VAL A 109 5.73 -0.70 14.12
N VAL A 110 6.42 -1.57 13.40
CA VAL A 110 5.96 -2.91 13.04
C VAL A 110 6.96 -4.01 13.42
N GLU A 111 8.21 -3.66 13.67
CA GLU A 111 9.26 -4.61 14.01
C GLU A 111 9.15 -5.05 15.48
N GLY A 112 9.07 -6.38 15.68
CA GLY A 112 8.81 -6.96 16.99
C GLY A 112 9.81 -6.57 18.08
N ASP A 113 11.11 -6.53 17.76
CA ASP A 113 12.17 -6.14 18.68
C ASP A 113 12.06 -4.69 19.15
N LYS A 114 11.68 -3.79 18.27
CA LYS A 114 11.43 -2.37 18.59
C LYS A 114 10.17 -2.22 19.45
N ILE A 115 9.11 -2.97 19.14
CA ILE A 115 7.87 -2.98 19.92
C ILE A 115 8.17 -3.43 21.37
N GLU A 116 8.88 -4.54 21.56
CA GLU A 116 9.25 -5.03 22.89
C GLU A 116 10.12 -4.02 23.65
N LYS A 117 11.06 -3.36 22.96
CA LYS A 117 11.91 -2.33 23.55
C LYS A 117 11.11 -1.12 24.04
N ALA A 118 10.18 -0.61 23.21
CA ALA A 118 9.34 0.51 23.59
C ALA A 118 8.42 0.19 24.77
N LYS A 119 7.81 -1.02 24.76
CA LYS A 119 6.95 -1.50 25.85
C LYS A 119 7.68 -1.68 27.18
N ALA A 120 8.97 -1.97 27.15
CA ALA A 120 9.79 -2.11 28.34
C ALA A 120 10.20 -0.76 28.98
N ALA A 121 10.01 0.35 28.29
CA ALA A 121 10.42 1.68 28.75
C ALA A 121 9.30 2.33 29.58
N GLU A 122 9.61 2.74 30.84
CA GLU A 122 8.64 3.34 31.77
C GLU A 122 8.16 4.75 31.33
N ASN A 123 8.96 5.45 30.54
CA ASN A 123 8.66 6.77 30.02
C ASN A 123 7.94 6.77 28.64
N VAL A 124 7.44 5.62 28.20
CA VAL A 124 6.77 5.46 26.90
C VAL A 124 5.36 4.93 27.11
N GLN A 125 4.39 5.48 26.41
CA GLN A 125 3.05 4.96 26.28
C GLN A 125 2.79 4.43 24.86
N GLU A 126 1.85 3.51 24.70
CA GLU A 126 1.49 2.94 23.41
C GLU A 126 0.05 3.21 23.00
N SER A 127 -0.16 3.31 21.70
CA SER A 127 -1.46 3.16 21.05
C SER A 127 -1.31 2.11 19.94
N THR A 128 -2.18 1.11 19.90
CA THR A 128 -2.09 0.02 18.94
C THR A 128 -3.41 -0.18 18.19
N TYR A 129 -3.31 -0.47 16.90
CA TYR A 129 -4.47 -0.69 16.04
C TYR A 129 -4.12 -1.56 14.84
N ALA A 130 -5.13 -2.30 14.32
CA ALA A 130 -4.99 -3.05 13.09
C ALA A 130 -4.76 -2.10 11.91
N ARG A 131 -3.77 -2.38 11.08
CA ARG A 131 -3.53 -1.61 9.86
C ARG A 131 -4.75 -1.64 8.94
N ASN A 132 -5.12 -0.48 8.40
CA ASN A 132 -6.12 -0.39 7.34
C ASN A 132 -5.46 -0.65 5.99
N GLY A 133 -4.93 -1.87 5.80
CA GLY A 133 -4.21 -2.27 4.60
C GLY A 133 -3.36 -3.51 4.83
N PHE A 134 -2.47 -3.81 3.88
CA PHE A 134 -1.61 -5.00 3.94
C PHE A 134 -0.31 -4.83 3.15
N GLY A 135 0.72 -5.59 3.53
CA GLY A 135 1.94 -5.75 2.76
C GLY A 135 1.72 -6.72 1.61
N ASN A 136 2.26 -6.42 0.42
CA ASN A 136 1.99 -7.18 -0.79
C ASN A 136 3.12 -7.13 -1.82
N VAL A 137 3.05 -8.05 -2.78
CA VAL A 137 3.89 -8.07 -3.99
C VAL A 137 2.95 -7.85 -5.18
N PRO A 138 2.73 -6.60 -5.63
CA PRO A 138 1.91 -6.33 -6.80
C PRO A 138 2.62 -6.72 -8.09
N MET A 139 1.82 -7.03 -9.11
CA MET A 139 2.28 -7.49 -10.41
C MET A 139 1.61 -6.70 -11.54
N HIS A 140 2.34 -6.39 -12.61
CA HIS A 140 1.72 -5.93 -13.84
C HIS A 140 1.07 -7.12 -14.54
N THR A 141 -0.27 -7.20 -14.52
CA THR A 141 -1.01 -8.36 -15.02
C THR A 141 -1.15 -8.43 -16.55
N ASP A 142 -0.70 -7.40 -17.23
CA ASP A 142 -0.69 -7.26 -18.69
C ASP A 142 0.72 -7.29 -19.30
N PHE A 143 1.76 -7.62 -18.51
CA PHE A 143 3.16 -7.52 -18.94
C PHE A 143 3.95 -8.81 -18.74
N GLY A 144 4.66 -9.24 -19.79
CA GLY A 144 5.55 -10.41 -19.75
C GLY A 144 4.86 -11.67 -19.22
N ALA A 145 5.58 -12.49 -18.46
CA ALA A 145 5.04 -13.75 -17.94
C ALA A 145 3.95 -13.58 -16.87
N THR A 146 3.90 -12.44 -16.20
CA THR A 146 2.82 -12.15 -15.22
C THR A 146 1.45 -11.89 -15.85
N LYS A 147 1.33 -11.92 -17.19
CA LYS A 147 0.04 -12.00 -17.89
C LYS A 147 -0.74 -13.27 -17.52
N GLU A 148 -0.04 -14.37 -17.28
CA GLU A 148 -0.65 -15.64 -16.94
C GLU A 148 -0.94 -15.75 -15.46
N LYS A 149 -2.19 -16.06 -15.10
CA LYS A 149 -2.56 -16.17 -13.69
C LYS A 149 -1.86 -17.33 -12.98
N GLU A 150 -1.57 -18.41 -13.71
CA GLU A 150 -0.84 -19.57 -13.22
C GLU A 150 0.58 -19.19 -12.77
N VAL A 151 1.23 -18.25 -13.46
CA VAL A 151 2.52 -17.70 -13.07
C VAL A 151 2.38 -16.85 -11.79
N ARG A 152 1.32 -16.03 -11.69
CA ARG A 152 1.05 -15.22 -10.49
C ARG A 152 0.73 -16.10 -9.27
N HIS A 153 -0.04 -17.18 -9.46
CA HIS A 153 -0.32 -18.17 -8.41
C HIS A 153 0.96 -18.88 -7.96
N ALA A 154 1.81 -19.27 -8.91
CA ALA A 154 3.10 -19.88 -8.56
C ALA A 154 3.97 -18.94 -7.73
N ILE A 155 4.03 -17.64 -8.08
CA ILE A 155 4.72 -16.62 -7.27
C ILE A 155 4.13 -16.55 -5.86
N ALA A 156 2.80 -16.62 -5.71
CA ALA A 156 2.16 -16.63 -4.40
C ALA A 156 2.54 -17.87 -3.57
N TYR A 157 2.60 -19.05 -4.18
CA TYR A 157 2.96 -20.29 -3.52
C TYR A 157 4.44 -20.39 -3.11
N ILE A 158 5.37 -19.66 -3.74
CA ILE A 158 6.80 -19.70 -3.36
C ILE A 158 7.17 -18.68 -2.29
N LEU A 159 6.24 -17.83 -1.83
CA LEU A 159 6.43 -16.90 -0.74
C LEU A 159 5.87 -17.48 0.57
N ASP A 160 6.75 -17.67 1.55
CA ASP A 160 6.37 -18.14 2.89
C ASP A 160 5.94 -16.94 3.75
N LYS A 161 4.62 -16.71 3.79
CA LYS A 161 4.02 -15.60 4.52
C LYS A 161 4.19 -15.74 6.03
N ASP A 162 4.13 -16.97 6.55
CA ASP A 162 4.25 -17.24 7.97
C ASP A 162 5.69 -16.97 8.45
N ASP A 163 6.69 -17.34 7.66
CA ASP A 163 8.10 -17.03 7.93
C ASP A 163 8.32 -15.52 8.02
N LEU A 164 7.74 -14.75 7.09
CA LEU A 164 7.84 -13.29 7.08
C LEU A 164 7.19 -12.68 8.34
N ILE A 165 5.97 -13.11 8.69
CA ILE A 165 5.26 -12.62 9.89
C ILE A 165 6.05 -12.92 11.16
N ASN A 166 6.59 -14.12 11.29
CA ASN A 166 7.31 -14.52 12.49
C ASN A 166 8.66 -13.82 12.61
N ASN A 167 9.42 -13.72 11.52
CA ASN A 167 10.81 -13.24 11.57
C ASN A 167 10.93 -11.71 11.49
N ILE A 168 10.01 -11.03 10.81
CA ILE A 168 10.06 -9.55 10.67
C ILE A 168 9.11 -8.89 11.64
N LEU A 169 7.86 -9.37 11.71
CA LEU A 169 6.84 -8.75 12.55
C LEU A 169 6.83 -9.30 13.98
N GLY A 170 7.73 -10.22 14.34
CA GLY A 170 7.78 -10.82 15.69
C GLY A 170 6.46 -11.49 16.10
N GLY A 171 5.63 -11.93 15.16
CA GLY A 171 4.30 -12.46 15.39
C GLY A 171 3.20 -11.39 15.52
N TYR A 172 3.52 -10.09 15.40
CA TYR A 172 2.56 -8.98 15.45
C TYR A 172 1.84 -8.71 14.10
N GLY A 173 1.52 -9.78 13.39
CA GLY A 173 0.82 -9.73 12.10
C GLY A 173 -0.08 -10.93 11.90
N THR A 174 -0.88 -10.88 10.86
CA THR A 174 -1.71 -11.98 10.39
C THR A 174 -1.60 -12.11 8.88
N THR A 175 -1.71 -13.32 8.35
CA THR A 175 -1.75 -13.56 6.90
C THR A 175 -3.01 -12.94 6.29
N VAL A 176 -2.85 -12.40 5.08
CA VAL A 176 -3.94 -11.88 4.24
C VAL A 176 -3.95 -12.68 2.95
N ASN A 177 -5.15 -13.07 2.49
CA ASN A 177 -5.31 -13.91 1.32
C ASN A 177 -6.05 -13.24 0.16
N SER A 178 -6.53 -11.99 0.34
CA SER A 178 -7.19 -11.22 -0.71
C SER A 178 -7.08 -9.72 -0.43
N ASP A 179 -7.84 -8.90 -1.14
CA ASP A 179 -7.78 -7.43 -1.11
C ASP A 179 -8.66 -6.85 0.00
N TYR A 180 -8.28 -7.05 1.25
CA TYR A 180 -9.01 -6.53 2.40
C TYR A 180 -8.12 -6.07 3.54
N ALA A 181 -8.60 -5.09 4.28
CA ALA A 181 -8.09 -4.77 5.60
C ALA A 181 -8.86 -5.52 6.68
N THR A 182 -8.16 -6.06 7.67
CA THR A 182 -8.80 -6.74 8.80
C THR A 182 -9.64 -5.78 9.67
N ALA A 183 -9.42 -4.48 9.57
CA ALA A 183 -10.20 -3.43 10.24
C ALA A 183 -11.56 -3.17 9.58
N TYR A 184 -11.78 -3.61 8.34
CA TYR A 184 -13.04 -3.34 7.64
C TYR A 184 -14.22 -4.09 8.26
N TRP A 185 -15.37 -3.40 8.35
CA TRP A 185 -16.60 -3.97 8.86
C TRP A 185 -17.06 -5.19 8.03
N THR A 186 -16.90 -5.15 6.71
CA THR A 186 -17.22 -6.27 5.79
C THR A 186 -16.40 -7.51 6.13
N TYR A 187 -15.10 -7.35 6.40
CA TYR A 187 -14.26 -8.46 6.85
C TYR A 187 -14.74 -9.01 8.19
N GLN A 188 -15.09 -8.15 9.14
CA GLN A 188 -15.54 -8.58 10.47
C GLN A 188 -16.82 -9.43 10.41
N VAL A 189 -17.77 -9.06 9.55
CA VAL A 189 -19.06 -9.79 9.43
C VAL A 189 -18.97 -10.99 8.49
N LYS A 190 -18.03 -10.99 7.53
CA LYS A 190 -17.92 -12.05 6.50
C LYS A 190 -16.68 -12.93 6.64
N LYS A 191 -15.89 -12.78 7.71
CA LYS A 191 -14.63 -13.52 7.89
C LYS A 191 -14.79 -15.05 7.72
N ALA A 192 -15.76 -15.66 8.37
CA ALA A 192 -15.95 -17.11 8.31
C ALA A 192 -16.30 -17.59 6.89
N GLU A 193 -17.08 -16.80 6.15
CA GLU A 193 -17.43 -17.10 4.76
C GLU A 193 -16.20 -16.95 3.86
N LEU A 194 -15.43 -15.90 3.99
CA LEU A 194 -14.17 -15.70 3.27
C LEU A 194 -13.19 -16.84 3.50
N ASP A 195 -12.93 -17.19 4.76
CA ASP A 195 -12.01 -18.28 5.12
C ASP A 195 -12.39 -19.61 4.47
N SER A 196 -13.69 -19.83 4.18
CA SER A 196 -14.19 -21.04 3.51
C SER A 196 -14.09 -21.00 1.98
N LYS A 197 -14.01 -19.80 1.37
CA LYS A 197 -14.08 -19.61 -0.09
C LYS A 197 -12.75 -19.23 -0.72
N LEU A 198 -11.89 -18.51 0.01
CA LEU A 198 -10.61 -18.07 -0.53
C LEU A 198 -9.62 -19.22 -0.67
N ILE A 199 -8.89 -19.21 -1.77
CA ILE A 199 -7.71 -20.06 -1.91
C ILE A 199 -6.63 -19.53 -0.95
N ASN A 200 -6.19 -20.39 -0.05
CA ASN A 200 -5.03 -20.09 0.78
C ASN A 200 -3.77 -20.47 0.00
N TYR A 201 -3.03 -19.48 -0.48
CA TYR A 201 -1.73 -19.66 -1.13
C TYR A 201 -0.63 -19.85 -0.07
N ALA A 202 -0.78 -20.85 0.80
CA ALA A 202 0.25 -21.23 1.75
C ALA A 202 1.46 -21.79 1.00
N PHE A 203 2.66 -21.52 1.51
CA PHE A 203 3.93 -21.94 0.91
C PHE A 203 3.93 -23.41 0.47
N SER A 204 4.16 -23.65 -0.81
CA SER A 204 4.19 -24.99 -1.39
C SER A 204 4.87 -25.02 -2.76
N ILE A 205 6.05 -25.59 -2.82
CA ILE A 205 6.78 -25.81 -4.07
C ILE A 205 6.00 -26.72 -5.03
N ASP A 206 5.32 -27.74 -4.51
CA ASP A 206 4.55 -28.70 -5.33
C ASP A 206 3.36 -28.01 -6.00
N LYS A 207 2.61 -27.17 -5.26
CA LYS A 207 1.49 -26.42 -5.83
C LYS A 207 1.96 -25.37 -6.84
N ALA A 208 3.08 -24.69 -6.57
CA ALA A 208 3.66 -23.76 -7.53
C ALA A 208 4.05 -24.46 -8.84
N ASN A 209 4.66 -25.65 -8.77
CA ASN A 209 4.93 -26.46 -9.95
C ASN A 209 3.64 -26.87 -10.69
N ALA A 210 2.60 -27.28 -9.96
CA ALA A 210 1.33 -27.67 -10.57
C ALA A 210 0.64 -26.50 -11.32
N GLU A 211 0.73 -25.28 -10.79
CA GLU A 211 0.26 -24.08 -11.51
C GLU A 211 1.07 -23.87 -12.80
N LEU A 212 2.38 -23.90 -12.72
CA LEU A 212 3.25 -23.69 -13.88
C LEU A 212 3.12 -24.79 -14.95
N ASP A 213 2.77 -26.01 -14.57
CA ASP A 213 2.47 -27.08 -15.53
C ASP A 213 1.19 -26.81 -16.33
N ASN A 214 0.30 -25.94 -15.83
CA ASN A 214 -0.89 -25.47 -16.54
C ASN A 214 -0.65 -24.17 -17.33
N SER A 215 0.48 -23.50 -17.13
CA SER A 215 0.85 -22.28 -17.87
C SER A 215 1.43 -22.59 -19.25
N SER A 216 1.73 -21.55 -20.02
CA SER A 216 2.51 -21.71 -21.27
C SER A 216 3.97 -22.11 -21.00
N TYR A 217 4.52 -21.84 -19.81
CA TYR A 217 5.90 -22.10 -19.42
C TYR A 217 6.11 -23.49 -18.81
N LYS A 218 5.79 -24.52 -19.54
CA LYS A 218 5.83 -25.93 -19.07
C LYS A 218 6.87 -26.81 -19.75
N PHE A 219 7.78 -26.20 -20.53
CA PHE A 219 8.77 -26.93 -21.33
C PHE A 219 10.19 -26.63 -20.88
N GLU A 220 11.14 -27.48 -21.35
CA GLU A 220 12.56 -27.18 -21.39
C GLU A 220 12.89 -26.16 -22.52
N ALA A 221 14.15 -25.76 -22.65
CA ALA A 221 14.59 -24.75 -23.62
C ALA A 221 14.31 -25.10 -25.08
N ASP A 222 14.04 -26.37 -25.41
CA ASP A 222 13.66 -26.81 -26.76
C ASP A 222 12.17 -26.47 -27.10
N GLY A 223 11.38 -25.99 -26.15
CA GLY A 223 9.98 -25.64 -26.31
C GLY A 223 9.03 -26.84 -26.52
N VAL A 224 9.50 -28.07 -26.37
CA VAL A 224 8.75 -29.29 -26.65
C VAL A 224 8.83 -30.30 -25.50
N THR A 225 10.02 -30.52 -24.95
CA THR A 225 10.23 -31.45 -23.83
C THR A 225 9.58 -30.88 -22.56
N PRO A 226 8.69 -31.62 -21.86
CA PRO A 226 8.13 -31.15 -20.59
C PRO A 226 9.24 -30.85 -19.58
N PHE A 227 9.06 -29.77 -18.80
CA PHE A 227 10.00 -29.39 -17.75
C PHE A 227 10.15 -30.48 -16.71
N ASP A 228 11.38 -30.85 -16.39
CA ASP A 228 11.68 -31.88 -15.38
C ASP A 228 11.93 -31.24 -14.03
N VAL A 229 10.93 -31.25 -13.16
CA VAL A 229 10.98 -30.67 -11.79
C VAL A 229 12.09 -31.29 -10.93
N THR A 230 12.58 -32.48 -11.25
CA THR A 230 13.67 -33.11 -10.48
C THR A 230 15.05 -32.49 -10.76
N LYS A 231 15.16 -31.74 -11.84
CA LYS A 231 16.35 -30.95 -12.22
C LYS A 231 16.25 -29.49 -11.84
N ALA A 232 15.08 -29.04 -11.34
CA ALA A 232 14.82 -27.63 -11.04
C ALA A 232 15.86 -27.05 -10.09
N GLY A 233 16.41 -25.91 -10.43
CA GLY A 233 17.50 -25.25 -9.72
C GLY A 233 18.09 -24.12 -10.50
N GLU A 234 19.14 -23.50 -9.95
CA GLU A 234 19.84 -22.41 -10.60
C GLU A 234 20.35 -22.82 -11.99
N GLY A 235 20.01 -22.04 -13.02
CA GLY A 235 20.43 -22.29 -14.41
C GLY A 235 19.55 -23.30 -15.16
N TYR A 236 18.51 -23.88 -14.55
CA TYR A 236 17.56 -24.74 -15.22
C TYR A 236 16.14 -24.21 -15.02
N TYR A 237 15.65 -23.50 -15.99
CA TYR A 237 14.42 -22.76 -15.93
C TYR A 237 13.36 -23.24 -16.93
N ARG A 238 12.11 -22.88 -16.71
CA ARG A 238 10.99 -23.20 -17.59
C ARG A 238 10.97 -22.30 -18.81
N HIS A 239 10.45 -22.85 -19.93
CA HIS A 239 10.30 -22.16 -21.21
C HIS A 239 8.88 -22.40 -21.75
N ASN A 240 8.45 -21.48 -22.62
CA ASN A 240 7.23 -21.67 -23.40
C ASN A 240 7.52 -22.44 -24.71
N ALA A 241 6.47 -22.71 -25.51
CA ALA A 241 6.62 -23.42 -26.78
C ALA A 241 7.45 -22.69 -27.85
N ALA A 242 7.70 -21.39 -27.67
CA ALA A 242 8.59 -20.62 -28.52
C ALA A 242 10.08 -20.68 -28.06
N GLY A 243 10.37 -21.37 -26.96
CA GLY A 243 11.70 -21.45 -26.35
C GLY A 243 12.05 -20.20 -25.53
N GLU A 244 11.09 -19.36 -25.18
CA GLU A 244 11.31 -18.19 -24.33
C GLU A 244 11.30 -18.61 -22.86
N GLU A 245 12.33 -18.22 -22.13
CA GLU A 245 12.51 -18.54 -20.71
C GLU A 245 11.51 -17.81 -19.82
N LEU A 246 11.06 -18.45 -18.74
CA LEU A 246 10.22 -17.83 -17.71
C LEU A 246 11.06 -16.90 -16.84
N VAL A 247 11.11 -15.64 -17.23
CA VAL A 247 11.86 -14.58 -16.54
C VAL A 247 10.90 -13.60 -15.88
N ILE A 248 11.14 -13.30 -14.62
CA ILE A 248 10.43 -12.28 -13.83
C ILE A 248 11.45 -11.25 -13.34
N THR A 249 11.21 -9.98 -13.59
CA THR A 249 12.03 -8.91 -13.01
C THR A 249 11.28 -8.25 -11.86
N HIS A 250 11.88 -8.34 -10.67
CA HIS A 250 11.36 -7.76 -9.41
C HIS A 250 12.09 -6.47 -9.07
N LEU A 251 11.35 -5.46 -8.64
CA LEU A 251 11.91 -4.21 -8.12
C LEU A 251 11.57 -4.05 -6.64
N GLY A 252 12.61 -4.02 -5.80
CA GLY A 252 12.51 -3.75 -4.37
C GLY A 252 13.06 -2.38 -3.98
N THR A 253 12.93 -2.04 -2.70
CA THR A 253 13.51 -0.82 -2.12
C THR A 253 14.77 -1.12 -1.32
N ASN A 254 15.69 -0.15 -1.29
CA ASN A 254 16.84 -0.19 -0.39
C ASN A 254 16.41 -0.03 1.07
N ASP A 255 17.23 -0.52 1.99
CA ASP A 255 17.10 -0.31 3.44
C ASP A 255 15.72 -0.71 4.01
N ASN A 256 15.15 -1.82 3.53
CA ASN A 256 13.84 -2.32 3.95
C ASN A 256 13.90 -3.81 4.30
N PRO A 257 13.79 -4.19 5.59
CA PRO A 257 13.88 -5.59 6.04
C PRO A 257 12.83 -6.52 5.40
N VAL A 258 11.65 -6.01 5.09
CA VAL A 258 10.60 -6.79 4.41
C VAL A 258 11.03 -7.09 2.98
N THR A 259 11.59 -6.10 2.27
CA THR A 259 12.19 -6.31 0.93
C THR A 259 13.28 -7.37 0.99
N ASP A 260 14.19 -7.28 1.95
CA ASP A 260 15.29 -8.25 2.10
C ASP A 260 14.77 -9.68 2.24
N THR A 261 13.74 -9.88 3.05
CA THR A 261 13.14 -11.20 3.29
C THR A 261 12.41 -11.72 2.05
N ILE A 262 11.60 -10.89 1.39
CA ILE A 262 10.89 -11.29 0.16
C ILE A 262 11.90 -11.69 -0.93
N GLU A 263 12.92 -10.88 -1.18
CA GLU A 263 13.94 -11.16 -2.18
C GLU A 263 14.76 -12.42 -1.84
N LEU A 264 15.05 -12.67 -0.56
CA LEU A 264 15.72 -13.88 -0.13
C LEU A 264 14.87 -15.11 -0.46
N GLN A 265 13.56 -15.07 -0.17
CA GLN A 265 12.64 -16.16 -0.48
C GLN A 265 12.50 -16.36 -1.99
N LEU A 266 12.41 -15.30 -2.80
CA LEU A 266 12.38 -15.38 -4.25
C LEU A 266 13.65 -16.06 -4.80
N LYS A 267 14.84 -15.64 -4.33
CA LYS A 267 16.12 -16.24 -4.72
C LYS A 267 16.24 -17.72 -4.35
N GLN A 268 15.70 -18.09 -3.18
CA GLN A 268 15.79 -19.47 -2.69
C GLN A 268 14.77 -20.43 -3.32
N ASN A 269 13.56 -19.93 -3.60
CA ASN A 269 12.42 -20.77 -3.95
C ASN A 269 12.08 -20.76 -5.45
N ALA A 270 12.25 -19.65 -6.15
CA ALA A 270 11.92 -19.56 -7.55
C ALA A 270 12.69 -20.56 -8.45
N PRO A 271 14.01 -20.79 -8.27
CA PRO A 271 14.71 -21.80 -9.05
C PRO A 271 14.17 -23.23 -8.84
N LYS A 272 13.59 -23.55 -7.65
CA LYS A 272 13.00 -24.86 -7.36
C LYS A 272 11.75 -25.17 -8.17
N VAL A 273 11.17 -24.13 -8.77
CA VAL A 273 10.00 -24.26 -9.65
C VAL A 273 10.28 -23.83 -11.09
N GLY A 274 11.55 -23.54 -11.39
CA GLY A 274 12.01 -23.18 -12.73
C GLY A 274 11.69 -21.72 -13.14
N ILE A 275 11.52 -20.81 -12.19
CA ILE A 275 11.39 -19.37 -12.46
C ILE A 275 12.75 -18.69 -12.31
N HIS A 276 13.14 -17.90 -13.29
CA HIS A 276 14.31 -17.04 -13.23
C HIS A 276 13.91 -15.64 -12.76
N PHE A 277 14.28 -15.28 -11.52
CA PHE A 277 14.05 -13.94 -10.98
C PHE A 277 15.28 -13.05 -11.15
N ASN A 278 15.12 -11.94 -11.89
CA ASN A 278 16.04 -10.81 -11.85
C ASN A 278 15.57 -9.86 -10.73
N ILE A 279 16.43 -9.55 -9.78
CA ILE A 279 16.11 -8.70 -8.65
C ILE A 279 16.92 -7.42 -8.73
N GLU A 280 16.21 -6.30 -8.73
CA GLU A 280 16.79 -4.96 -8.75
C GLU A 280 16.26 -4.12 -7.59
N ARG A 281 17.02 -3.10 -7.22
CA ARG A 281 16.65 -2.18 -6.14
C ARG A 281 16.77 -0.72 -6.55
N THR A 282 15.91 0.10 -5.97
CA THR A 282 15.92 1.55 -6.11
C THR A 282 15.54 2.21 -4.79
N ASP A 283 15.50 3.53 -4.75
CA ASP A 283 14.86 4.27 -3.67
C ASP A 283 13.32 4.19 -3.79
N PHE A 284 12.63 4.63 -2.74
CA PHE A 284 11.17 4.53 -2.70
C PHE A 284 10.48 5.37 -3.79
N ALA A 285 11.03 6.54 -4.14
CA ALA A 285 10.47 7.39 -5.19
C ALA A 285 10.59 6.72 -6.58
N GLY A 286 11.74 6.10 -6.87
CA GLY A 286 11.94 5.33 -8.10
C GLY A 286 11.05 4.10 -8.19
N LEU A 287 10.79 3.42 -7.07
CA LEU A 287 9.85 2.29 -7.03
C LEU A 287 8.41 2.76 -7.32
N LEU A 288 7.95 3.86 -6.71
CA LEU A 288 6.63 4.42 -6.96
C LEU A 288 6.47 4.84 -8.42
N ASP A 289 7.47 5.49 -9.01
CA ASP A 289 7.47 5.85 -10.44
C ASP A 289 7.35 4.60 -11.32
N ALA A 290 8.18 3.58 -11.08
CA ALA A 290 8.17 2.34 -11.84
C ALA A 290 6.85 1.57 -11.69
N TYR A 291 6.24 1.57 -10.52
CA TYR A 291 4.98 0.88 -10.25
C TYR A 291 3.78 1.62 -10.85
N TYR A 292 3.57 2.89 -10.49
CA TYR A 292 2.38 3.62 -10.92
C TYR A 292 2.43 4.05 -12.38
N TYR A 293 3.58 4.54 -12.86
CA TYR A 293 3.71 5.01 -14.25
C TYR A 293 4.25 3.93 -15.19
N GLY A 294 4.84 2.84 -14.67
CA GLY A 294 5.20 1.68 -15.47
C GLY A 294 4.03 1.09 -16.23
N ALA A 295 2.87 0.96 -15.58
CA ALA A 295 1.64 0.45 -16.20
C ALA A 295 1.11 1.32 -17.37
N THR A 296 1.49 2.59 -17.42
CA THR A 296 1.08 3.52 -18.50
C THR A 296 1.97 3.46 -19.74
N LYS A 297 3.14 2.81 -19.63
CA LYS A 297 4.12 2.71 -20.71
C LYS A 297 3.78 1.58 -21.70
N PRO A 298 4.13 1.73 -22.98
CA PRO A 298 4.07 0.62 -23.93
C PRO A 298 4.88 -0.60 -23.44
N GLU A 299 4.48 -1.82 -23.81
CA GLU A 299 5.11 -3.05 -23.33
C GLU A 299 6.65 -3.07 -23.54
N GLY A 300 7.13 -2.61 -24.68
CA GLY A 300 8.58 -2.58 -25.00
C GLY A 300 9.40 -1.57 -24.18
N GLU A 301 8.75 -0.71 -23.39
CA GLU A 301 9.40 0.26 -22.51
C GLU A 301 9.29 -0.14 -21.03
N ARG A 302 8.58 -1.22 -20.74
CA ARG A 302 8.43 -1.77 -19.38
C ARG A 302 9.59 -2.71 -19.06
N LYS A 303 9.96 -2.76 -17.79
CA LYS A 303 11.05 -3.61 -17.32
C LYS A 303 10.62 -4.56 -16.21
N TYR A 304 9.77 -4.10 -15.30
CA TYR A 304 9.47 -4.79 -14.06
C TYR A 304 8.10 -5.47 -14.10
N ASN A 305 8.09 -6.73 -13.64
CA ASN A 305 6.88 -7.54 -13.54
C ASN A 305 6.26 -7.43 -12.15
N THR A 306 7.11 -7.39 -11.09
CA THR A 306 6.67 -7.45 -9.68
C THR A 306 7.40 -6.41 -8.84
N PHE A 307 6.77 -6.00 -7.73
CA PHE A 307 7.29 -4.98 -6.82
C PHE A 307 7.10 -5.40 -5.37
N ASN A 308 7.85 -4.80 -4.43
CA ASN A 308 7.54 -4.87 -3.02
C ASN A 308 6.81 -3.61 -2.57
N MET A 309 5.57 -3.76 -2.14
CA MET A 309 4.71 -2.65 -1.77
C MET A 309 3.93 -2.93 -0.49
N ALA A 310 3.30 -1.88 -0.01
CA ALA A 310 2.32 -1.98 1.04
C ALA A 310 1.16 -1.02 0.72
N SER A 311 -0.06 -1.51 0.81
CA SER A 311 -1.27 -0.75 0.54
C SER A 311 -1.92 -0.30 1.84
N ASN A 312 -2.50 0.90 1.81
CA ASN A 312 -3.48 1.34 2.79
C ASN A 312 -4.76 1.67 2.05
N PHE A 313 -5.88 1.24 2.60
CA PHE A 313 -7.18 1.59 2.06
C PHE A 313 -7.61 2.97 2.53
N ASP A 314 -8.40 3.63 1.73
CA ASP A 314 -9.12 4.83 2.13
C ASP A 314 -10.28 4.48 3.07
N ASP A 315 -10.75 5.46 3.84
CA ASP A 315 -11.93 5.31 4.71
C ASP A 315 -13.24 5.18 3.92
N ALA A 316 -13.19 5.43 2.61
CA ALA A 316 -14.33 5.27 1.72
C ALA A 316 -14.63 3.79 1.45
N PRO A 317 -15.91 3.40 1.37
CA PRO A 317 -16.28 2.00 1.19
C PRO A 317 -16.01 1.43 -0.21
N ASP A 318 -15.55 2.23 -1.17
CA ASP A 318 -15.26 1.79 -2.53
C ASP A 318 -13.86 2.20 -3.01
N PRO A 319 -12.80 1.50 -2.58
CA PRO A 319 -11.46 1.69 -3.12
C PRO A 319 -11.23 0.94 -4.44
N TYR A 320 -12.14 0.04 -4.85
CA TYR A 320 -11.88 -0.97 -5.88
C TYR A 320 -12.05 -0.44 -7.30
N TYR A 321 -12.98 0.51 -7.51
CA TYR A 321 -13.29 1.03 -8.84
C TYR A 321 -12.07 1.67 -9.51
N SER A 322 -11.40 2.58 -8.84
CA SER A 322 -10.21 3.23 -9.40
C SER A 322 -9.00 2.29 -9.54
N SER A 323 -8.95 1.22 -8.74
CA SER A 323 -7.80 0.32 -8.69
C SER A 323 -7.88 -0.85 -9.67
N TYR A 324 -9.10 -1.32 -10.01
CA TYR A 324 -9.26 -2.55 -10.79
C TYR A 324 -10.34 -2.50 -11.87
N ALA A 325 -11.15 -1.43 -11.97
CA ALA A 325 -12.09 -1.32 -13.08
C ALA A 325 -11.35 -1.12 -14.40
N CYS A 326 -11.88 -1.70 -15.47
CA CYS A 326 -11.28 -1.62 -16.80
C CYS A 326 -11.17 -0.18 -17.33
N ASP A 327 -12.04 0.73 -16.90
CA ASP A 327 -11.97 2.16 -17.21
C ASP A 327 -10.65 2.83 -16.79
N PHE A 328 -9.97 2.26 -15.80
CA PHE A 328 -8.70 2.79 -15.29
C PHE A 328 -7.47 2.01 -15.76
N ALA A 329 -7.65 0.96 -16.56
CA ALA A 329 -6.51 0.26 -17.16
C ALA A 329 -5.65 1.24 -18.00
N GLY A 330 -4.33 1.13 -17.87
CA GLY A 330 -3.38 2.07 -18.50
C GLY A 330 -3.27 3.43 -17.80
N THR A 331 -3.80 3.57 -16.59
CA THR A 331 -3.63 4.77 -15.76
C THR A 331 -2.89 4.47 -14.46
N PRO A 332 -2.26 5.46 -13.81
CA PRO A 332 -1.59 5.25 -12.53
C PRO A 332 -2.52 4.79 -11.39
N SER A 333 -3.84 4.98 -11.51
CA SER A 333 -4.80 4.52 -10.50
C SER A 333 -4.93 2.99 -10.49
N ASN A 334 -4.90 2.35 -11.66
CA ASN A 334 -4.86 0.90 -11.80
C ASN A 334 -3.42 0.46 -12.09
N ALA A 335 -2.55 0.58 -11.10
CA ALA A 335 -1.12 0.35 -11.25
C ALA A 335 -0.74 -1.10 -11.58
N THR A 336 -1.60 -2.07 -11.28
CA THR A 336 -1.43 -3.47 -11.71
C THR A 336 -1.86 -3.71 -13.15
N ASN A 337 -2.54 -2.75 -13.74
CA ASN A 337 -3.13 -2.81 -15.08
C ASN A 337 -4.10 -4.00 -15.27
N THR A 338 -4.80 -4.35 -14.20
CA THR A 338 -5.77 -5.44 -14.19
C THR A 338 -7.05 -5.00 -14.87
N CYS A 339 -7.50 -5.77 -15.86
CA CYS A 339 -8.81 -5.57 -16.50
C CYS A 339 -9.42 -6.95 -16.76
N ASP A 340 -10.29 -7.39 -15.86
CA ASP A 340 -11.07 -8.62 -16.00
C ASP A 340 -12.57 -8.25 -16.04
N PRO A 341 -13.32 -8.63 -17.09
CA PRO A 341 -14.73 -8.20 -17.25
C PRO A 341 -15.65 -8.65 -16.13
N GLU A 342 -15.41 -9.81 -15.53
CA GLU A 342 -16.24 -10.33 -14.43
C GLU A 342 -15.96 -9.57 -13.14
N LEU A 343 -14.67 -9.27 -12.87
CA LEU A 343 -14.29 -8.42 -11.73
C LEU A 343 -14.87 -7.02 -11.88
N ASP A 344 -14.83 -6.45 -13.08
CA ASP A 344 -15.38 -5.13 -13.38
C ASP A 344 -16.90 -5.09 -13.12
N GLU A 345 -17.65 -6.11 -13.56
CA GLU A 345 -19.09 -6.23 -13.26
C GLU A 345 -19.36 -6.27 -11.75
N ILE A 346 -18.60 -7.05 -11.01
CA ILE A 346 -18.73 -7.13 -9.55
C ILE A 346 -18.46 -5.76 -8.90
N ILE A 347 -17.42 -5.06 -9.34
CA ILE A 347 -17.08 -3.71 -8.85
C ILE A 347 -18.22 -2.72 -9.13
N GLN A 348 -18.83 -2.75 -10.33
CA GLN A 348 -19.97 -1.91 -10.65
C GLN A 348 -21.18 -2.21 -9.76
N ARG A 349 -21.44 -3.46 -9.46
CA ARG A 349 -22.50 -3.88 -8.52
C ARG A 349 -22.25 -3.36 -7.12
N LEU A 350 -21.02 -3.47 -6.59
CA LEU A 350 -20.62 -2.89 -5.31
C LEU A 350 -20.90 -1.40 -5.26
N ARG A 351 -20.43 -0.69 -6.29
CA ARG A 351 -20.53 0.78 -6.37
C ARG A 351 -21.97 1.28 -6.43
N HIS A 352 -22.88 0.53 -7.03
CA HIS A 352 -24.29 0.91 -7.20
C HIS A 352 -25.21 0.33 -6.11
N THR A 353 -24.68 -0.42 -5.15
CA THR A 353 -25.46 -0.89 -4.00
C THR A 353 -25.83 0.31 -3.11
N PRO A 354 -27.10 0.50 -2.76
CA PRO A 354 -27.54 1.56 -1.86
C PRO A 354 -26.79 1.49 -0.51
N SER A 355 -26.42 2.63 0.04
CA SER A 355 -25.62 2.70 1.28
C SER A 355 -26.29 2.08 2.51
N GLU A 356 -27.64 2.02 2.51
CA GLU A 356 -28.44 1.38 3.54
C GLU A 356 -28.52 -0.16 3.39
N ASP A 357 -28.21 -0.70 2.21
CA ASP A 357 -28.26 -2.15 1.94
C ASP A 357 -26.90 -2.80 2.22
N THR A 358 -26.52 -2.78 3.50
CA THR A 358 -25.23 -3.30 3.96
C THR A 358 -25.10 -4.82 3.80
N GLU A 359 -26.20 -5.57 3.80
CA GLU A 359 -26.19 -7.02 3.62
C GLU A 359 -25.81 -7.37 2.18
N THR A 360 -26.53 -6.82 1.20
CA THR A 360 -26.22 -7.02 -0.23
C THR A 360 -24.79 -6.53 -0.56
N PHE A 361 -24.37 -5.39 -0.01
CA PHE A 361 -22.99 -4.90 -0.19
C PHE A 361 -21.98 -5.93 0.32
N ALA A 362 -22.16 -6.47 1.52
CA ALA A 362 -21.24 -7.44 2.11
C ALA A 362 -21.21 -8.77 1.31
N ASP A 363 -22.32 -9.20 0.74
CA ASP A 363 -22.39 -10.42 -0.09
C ASP A 363 -21.63 -10.20 -1.41
N ILE A 364 -21.85 -9.09 -2.12
CA ILE A 364 -21.13 -8.75 -3.35
C ILE A 364 -19.64 -8.54 -3.04
N TRP A 365 -19.30 -7.97 -1.88
CA TRP A 365 -17.92 -7.82 -1.47
C TRP A 365 -17.21 -9.19 -1.29
N VAL A 366 -17.91 -10.21 -0.82
CA VAL A 366 -17.35 -11.58 -0.80
C VAL A 366 -17.11 -12.12 -2.21
N GLU A 367 -18.03 -11.90 -3.14
CA GLU A 367 -17.83 -12.28 -4.56
C GLU A 367 -16.59 -11.58 -5.13
N TYR A 368 -16.44 -10.29 -4.86
CA TYR A 368 -15.25 -9.52 -5.25
C TYR A 368 -13.96 -10.14 -4.69
N GLN A 369 -13.93 -10.44 -3.39
CA GLN A 369 -12.73 -11.01 -2.75
C GLN A 369 -12.35 -12.37 -3.35
N VAL A 370 -13.32 -13.22 -3.65
CA VAL A 370 -13.08 -14.54 -4.26
C VAL A 370 -12.56 -14.39 -5.69
N LYS A 371 -13.16 -13.51 -6.49
CA LYS A 371 -12.72 -13.26 -7.86
C LYS A 371 -11.32 -12.65 -7.91
N TRP A 372 -11.06 -11.66 -7.06
CA TRP A 372 -9.75 -11.03 -6.96
C TRP A 372 -8.66 -12.02 -6.51
N ASN A 373 -8.97 -12.91 -5.56
CA ASN A 373 -8.07 -13.97 -5.11
C ASN A 373 -7.69 -14.95 -6.23
N ASP A 374 -8.60 -15.25 -7.17
CA ASP A 374 -8.31 -16.08 -8.36
C ASP A 374 -7.50 -15.30 -9.40
N ILE A 375 -7.79 -14.03 -9.64
CA ILE A 375 -7.02 -13.21 -10.59
C ILE A 375 -5.61 -12.94 -10.09
N MET A 376 -5.45 -12.72 -8.79
CA MET A 376 -4.19 -12.43 -8.11
C MET A 376 -3.42 -11.25 -8.73
N PRO A 377 -3.95 -10.00 -8.71
CA PRO A 377 -3.23 -8.84 -9.23
C PRO A 377 -1.98 -8.51 -8.41
N MET A 378 -1.99 -8.91 -7.16
CA MET A 378 -0.84 -8.84 -6.24
C MET A 378 -0.90 -10.02 -5.27
N VAL A 379 0.25 -10.47 -4.78
CA VAL A 379 0.29 -11.43 -3.69
C VAL A 379 0.09 -10.70 -2.38
N PRO A 380 -1.06 -10.84 -1.71
CA PRO A 380 -1.24 -10.32 -0.36
C PRO A 380 -0.42 -11.17 0.60
N ILE A 381 0.29 -10.53 1.53
CA ILE A 381 1.20 -11.26 2.42
C ILE A 381 0.73 -11.16 3.86
N TYR A 382 0.72 -9.93 4.43
CA TYR A 382 0.42 -9.73 5.84
C TYR A 382 -0.36 -8.45 6.09
N ALA A 383 -1.24 -8.48 7.09
CA ALA A 383 -1.72 -7.29 7.79
C ALA A 383 -1.03 -7.23 9.15
N ASN A 384 -0.28 -6.16 9.39
CA ASN A 384 0.36 -5.92 10.67
C ASN A 384 -0.56 -5.13 11.61
N GLN A 385 -0.27 -5.19 12.89
CA GLN A 385 -0.69 -4.16 13.82
C GLN A 385 0.31 -3.02 13.75
N TYR A 386 -0.17 -1.79 13.77
CA TYR A 386 0.66 -0.62 14.02
C TYR A 386 0.73 -0.35 15.51
N TYR A 387 1.94 -0.05 15.94
CA TYR A 387 2.23 0.47 17.25
C TYR A 387 2.73 1.89 17.10
N ASP A 388 1.97 2.82 17.64
CA ASP A 388 2.37 4.20 17.80
C ASP A 388 2.80 4.38 19.26
N PHE A 389 3.98 4.93 19.45
CA PHE A 389 4.54 5.17 20.76
C PHE A 389 4.73 6.67 21.00
N ALA A 390 4.47 7.10 22.22
CA ALA A 390 4.65 8.48 22.63
C ALA A 390 5.28 8.58 24.03
N ASP A 391 5.85 9.74 24.34
CA ASP A 391 6.24 10.09 25.70
C ASP A 391 5.05 9.92 26.67
N ALA A 392 5.26 9.29 27.82
CA ALA A 392 4.24 9.00 28.80
C ALA A 392 3.60 10.24 29.44
N ASP A 393 4.22 11.43 29.30
CA ASP A 393 3.70 12.70 29.77
C ASP A 393 2.82 13.43 28.75
N LEU A 394 2.66 12.85 27.55
CA LEU A 394 1.77 13.36 26.50
C LEU A 394 0.35 12.82 26.72
N ASN A 395 -0.56 13.65 27.26
CA ASN A 395 -1.97 13.26 27.42
C ASN A 395 -2.71 13.26 26.10
N GLY A 396 -3.79 12.45 25.99
CA GLY A 396 -4.69 12.42 24.85
C GLY A 396 -4.14 11.69 23.61
N PHE A 397 -3.00 11.03 23.73
CA PHE A 397 -2.44 10.20 22.66
C PHE A 397 -3.22 8.90 22.52
N ASN A 398 -4.12 8.85 21.53
CA ASN A 398 -4.98 7.69 21.25
C ASN A 398 -5.23 7.58 19.73
N THR A 399 -4.23 7.10 19.02
CA THR A 399 -4.29 6.89 17.56
C THR A 399 -5.14 5.68 17.20
N THR A 400 -5.71 5.69 15.99
CA THR A 400 -6.58 4.61 15.48
C THR A 400 -6.28 4.37 14.01
N PRO A 401 -6.83 3.31 13.38
CA PRO A 401 -6.69 3.10 11.93
C PRO A 401 -7.16 4.29 11.08
N PHE A 402 -8.03 5.13 11.63
CA PHE A 402 -8.69 6.24 10.95
C PHE A 402 -8.30 7.62 11.47
N ALA A 403 -7.52 7.68 12.54
CA ALA A 403 -7.09 8.93 13.18
C ALA A 403 -5.64 8.86 13.64
N SER A 404 -4.73 9.46 12.86
CA SER A 404 -3.31 9.61 13.20
C SER A 404 -3.12 10.67 14.29
N TRP A 405 -1.91 10.74 14.88
CA TRP A 405 -1.55 11.78 15.85
C TRP A 405 -1.85 13.21 15.33
N ALA A 406 -1.67 13.45 14.03
CA ALA A 406 -1.93 14.76 13.44
C ALA A 406 -3.43 15.12 13.42
N GLN A 407 -4.32 14.13 13.34
CA GLN A 407 -5.76 14.33 13.35
C GLN A 407 -6.31 14.53 14.78
N ILE A 408 -5.63 13.96 15.78
CA ILE A 408 -6.01 14.08 17.20
C ILE A 408 -5.19 15.14 17.95
N ILE A 409 -4.36 15.93 17.27
CA ILE A 409 -3.42 16.88 17.90
C ILE A 409 -4.13 17.90 18.81
N CYS A 410 -5.39 18.25 18.53
CA CYS A 410 -6.18 19.15 19.36
C CYS A 410 -6.68 18.50 20.66
N ASP A 411 -6.57 17.18 20.79
CA ASP A 411 -6.89 16.43 22.01
C ASP A 411 -5.63 16.22 22.88
N MET A 412 -4.47 16.49 22.35
CA MET A 412 -3.20 16.22 23.00
C MET A 412 -2.68 17.42 23.79
N SER A 413 -2.06 17.14 24.94
CA SER A 413 -1.45 18.15 25.80
C SER A 413 -0.34 17.55 26.65
N TRP A 414 0.67 18.34 26.99
CA TRP A 414 1.62 17.98 28.02
C TRP A 414 1.02 18.03 29.41
N LYS A 415 1.47 17.14 30.32
CA LYS A 415 1.13 17.17 31.74
C LYS A 415 1.57 18.45 32.41
#